data_947c4dd14bc1ed2859675479fdaa9622
#
_entry.id   947c4dd14bc1ed2859675479fdaa9622
#
_cell.length_a   1.000
_cell.length_b   1.000
_cell.length_c   1.000
_cell.angle_alpha   90.00
_cell.angle_beta   90.00
_cell.angle_gamma   90.00
#
_symmetry.space_group_name_H-M   'P 1'
#
loop_
_entity.id
_entity.type
_entity.pdbx_description
1 polymer ?
#
loop_
_entity_poly.entity_id
_entity_poly.type
_entity_poly.pdbx_seq_one_letter_code
_entity_poly.pdbx_strand_id
1 'polypeptide(L)'
;MFYRGLSQKNRIIFWICFAVILLSLFAIGRTIYRATTSKNPTIENYMKQIRSKDPAQRQTGVYTVGLYRVKEMADTLENMIKQDPEIKVKRVAAWSLGRIDINRLVKLLDSNDTEIKNIAMDALIKLDKNNVSYMMERFNTEDIETRKKILSTVESLKKPDFNESLMEIAENKDENKEIRFQALNILKDTGTMELEGRLNAIYYNDPDMEMKEAAKHTLESIKQKEKNK
;
A
#
# COMPACT_ATOMS: atom_id res chain seq x y z
N MET A 1 -11.99 -52.62 -21.34
CA MET A 1 -12.48 -53.80 -22.07
C MET A 1 -12.08 -53.83 -23.55
N PHE A 2 -11.23 -52.94 -24.03
CA PHE A 2 -10.82 -52.79 -25.45
C PHE A 2 -9.62 -53.67 -25.90
N TYR A 3 -9.02 -54.47 -24.99
CA TYR A 3 -7.74 -55.12 -25.19
C TYR A 3 -7.82 -56.58 -25.75
N ARG A 4 -9.00 -57.23 -25.72
CA ARG A 4 -9.10 -58.67 -25.98
C ARG A 4 -9.17 -59.05 -27.48
N GLY A 5 -9.31 -58.10 -28.38
CA GLY A 5 -9.44 -58.35 -29.83
C GLY A 5 -8.22 -58.08 -30.70
N LEU A 6 -7.12 -57.54 -30.14
CA LEU A 6 -5.95 -57.16 -30.92
C LEU A 6 -4.96 -58.31 -31.09
N SER A 7 -4.40 -58.48 -32.29
CA SER A 7 -3.29 -59.42 -32.53
C SER A 7 -2.09 -59.07 -31.63
N GLN A 8 -1.25 -60.06 -31.31
CA GLN A 8 -0.09 -59.87 -30.43
C GLN A 8 0.84 -58.72 -30.94
N LYS A 9 1.00 -58.58 -32.24
CA LYS A 9 1.76 -57.50 -32.87
C LYS A 9 1.16 -56.11 -32.60
N ASN A 10 -0.17 -55.99 -32.67
CA ASN A 10 -0.86 -54.72 -32.41
C ASN A 10 -0.85 -54.31 -30.94
N ARG A 11 -0.80 -55.27 -30.03
CA ARG A 11 -0.62 -55.02 -28.56
C ARG A 11 0.76 -54.43 -28.26
N ILE A 12 1.80 -54.98 -28.91
CA ILE A 12 3.17 -54.47 -28.75
C ILE A 12 3.24 -53.02 -29.26
N ILE A 13 2.71 -52.74 -30.46
CA ILE A 13 2.68 -51.39 -31.06
C ILE A 13 1.93 -50.42 -30.13
N PHE A 14 0.78 -50.81 -29.60
CA PHE A 14 0.00 -49.99 -28.65
C PHE A 14 0.82 -49.62 -27.43
N TRP A 15 1.49 -50.56 -26.80
CA TRP A 15 2.31 -50.29 -25.61
C TRP A 15 3.52 -49.42 -25.90
N ILE A 16 4.13 -49.59 -27.09
CA ILE A 16 5.22 -48.70 -27.51
C ILE A 16 4.70 -47.26 -27.71
N CYS A 17 3.60 -47.08 -28.42
CA CYS A 17 3.00 -45.76 -28.63
C CYS A 17 2.59 -45.13 -27.28
N PHE A 18 1.98 -45.89 -26.36
CA PHE A 18 1.60 -45.41 -25.02
C PHE A 18 2.83 -44.98 -24.21
N ALA A 19 3.90 -45.79 -24.23
CA ALA A 19 5.16 -45.44 -23.55
C ALA A 19 5.79 -44.16 -24.12
N VAL A 20 5.78 -43.97 -25.45
CA VAL A 20 6.29 -42.77 -26.12
C VAL A 20 5.45 -41.53 -25.71
N ILE A 21 4.12 -41.67 -25.68
CA ILE A 21 3.23 -40.58 -25.24
C ILE A 21 3.52 -40.21 -23.76
N LEU A 22 3.65 -41.20 -22.86
CA LEU A 22 3.99 -40.92 -21.47
C LEU A 22 5.35 -40.27 -21.29
N LEU A 23 6.38 -40.71 -22.04
CA LEU A 23 7.70 -40.11 -22.04
C LEU A 23 7.69 -38.65 -22.56
N SER A 24 6.90 -38.40 -23.60
CA SER A 24 6.75 -37.04 -24.16
C SER A 24 6.01 -36.11 -23.17
N LEU A 25 4.95 -36.58 -22.54
CA LEU A 25 4.24 -35.83 -21.49
C LEU A 25 5.13 -35.54 -20.27
N PHE A 26 5.94 -36.52 -19.86
CA PHE A 26 6.93 -36.33 -18.79
C PHE A 26 8.02 -35.32 -19.16
N ALA A 27 8.53 -35.39 -20.40
CA ALA A 27 9.52 -34.42 -20.91
C ALA A 27 8.94 -33.01 -20.99
N ILE A 28 7.69 -32.85 -21.46
CA ILE A 28 6.98 -31.57 -21.50
C ILE A 28 6.75 -31.05 -20.08
N GLY A 29 6.24 -31.88 -19.16
CA GLY A 29 6.06 -31.52 -17.76
C GLY A 29 7.36 -31.09 -17.09
N ARG A 30 8.47 -31.81 -17.34
CA ARG A 30 9.81 -31.45 -16.86
C ARG A 30 10.32 -30.13 -17.46
N THR A 31 10.02 -29.88 -18.73
CA THR A 31 10.43 -28.62 -19.40
C THR A 31 9.62 -27.44 -18.87
N ILE A 32 8.30 -27.60 -18.67
CA ILE A 32 7.43 -26.59 -18.03
C ILE A 32 7.89 -26.33 -16.60
N TYR A 33 8.13 -27.38 -15.82
CA TYR A 33 8.64 -27.28 -14.44
C TYR A 33 9.98 -26.54 -14.39
N ARG A 34 10.95 -26.87 -15.27
CA ARG A 34 12.22 -26.16 -15.36
C ARG A 34 12.04 -24.71 -15.80
N ALA A 35 11.16 -24.41 -16.76
CA ALA A 35 10.90 -23.06 -17.23
C ALA A 35 10.22 -22.21 -16.15
N THR A 36 9.35 -22.79 -15.31
CA THR A 36 8.71 -22.09 -14.19
C THR A 36 9.64 -21.93 -13.00
N THR A 37 10.47 -22.94 -12.69
CA THR A 37 11.46 -22.85 -11.60
C THR A 37 12.71 -22.05 -11.96
N SER A 38 13.12 -22.00 -13.22
CA SER A 38 14.26 -21.17 -13.66
C SER A 38 13.93 -19.67 -13.73
N LYS A 39 12.65 -19.30 -13.72
CA LYS A 39 12.21 -17.88 -13.68
C LYS A 39 12.17 -17.30 -12.27
N ASN A 40 12.17 -18.13 -11.24
CA ASN A 40 12.26 -17.68 -9.86
C ASN A 40 13.71 -17.86 -9.38
N PRO A 41 14.51 -16.80 -9.32
CA PRO A 41 15.84 -16.88 -8.72
C PRO A 41 15.69 -17.45 -7.30
N THR A 42 16.65 -18.30 -6.89
CA THR A 42 16.67 -18.84 -5.53
C THR A 42 16.83 -17.72 -4.50
N ILE A 43 16.40 -17.92 -3.27
CA ILE A 43 16.63 -16.98 -2.16
C ILE A 43 18.12 -16.58 -2.08
N GLU A 44 19.03 -17.51 -2.39
CA GLU A 44 20.46 -17.25 -2.44
C GLU A 44 20.84 -16.16 -3.45
N ASN A 45 20.24 -16.17 -4.65
CA ASN A 45 20.46 -15.12 -5.66
C ASN A 45 19.94 -13.76 -5.22
N TYR A 46 18.78 -13.72 -4.54
CA TYR A 46 18.28 -12.48 -3.94
C TYR A 46 19.23 -11.96 -2.87
N MET A 47 19.68 -12.84 -1.98
CA MET A 47 20.60 -12.48 -0.91
C MET A 47 21.96 -11.99 -1.45
N LYS A 48 22.45 -12.56 -2.55
CA LYS A 48 23.67 -12.09 -3.21
C LYS A 48 23.53 -10.64 -3.70
N GLN A 49 22.41 -10.30 -4.33
CA GLN A 49 22.15 -8.93 -4.80
C GLN A 49 21.95 -7.96 -3.62
N ILE A 50 21.17 -8.35 -2.63
CA ILE A 50 20.85 -7.55 -1.43
C ILE A 50 22.09 -7.23 -0.59
N ARG A 51 23.08 -8.12 -0.55
CA ARG A 51 24.35 -7.94 0.16
C ARG A 51 25.43 -7.23 -0.66
N SER A 52 25.12 -6.81 -1.88
CA SER A 52 26.09 -6.12 -2.75
C SER A 52 26.53 -4.78 -2.13
N LYS A 53 27.79 -4.42 -2.34
CA LYS A 53 28.31 -3.07 -2.02
C LYS A 53 27.69 -1.99 -2.90
N ASP A 54 27.25 -2.34 -4.10
CA ASP A 54 26.58 -1.45 -5.04
C ASP A 54 25.11 -1.23 -4.66
N PRO A 55 24.70 0.01 -4.32
CA PRO A 55 23.32 0.33 -3.97
C PRO A 55 22.32 -0.02 -5.08
N ALA A 56 22.71 0.11 -6.34
CA ALA A 56 21.83 -0.20 -7.46
C ALA A 56 21.50 -1.70 -7.53
N GLN A 57 22.48 -2.56 -7.25
CA GLN A 57 22.25 -4.00 -7.14
C GLN A 57 21.39 -4.34 -5.94
N ARG A 58 21.61 -3.71 -4.76
CA ARG A 58 20.75 -3.91 -3.59
C ARG A 58 19.32 -3.52 -3.90
N GLN A 59 19.12 -2.35 -4.51
CA GLN A 59 17.79 -1.87 -4.92
C GLN A 59 17.10 -2.86 -5.87
N THR A 60 17.82 -3.38 -6.86
CA THR A 60 17.28 -4.37 -7.81
C THR A 60 16.88 -5.66 -7.11
N GLY A 61 17.72 -6.19 -6.23
CA GLY A 61 17.44 -7.40 -5.46
C GLY A 61 16.19 -7.25 -4.58
N VAL A 62 16.12 -6.14 -3.86
CA VAL A 62 14.98 -5.78 -2.99
C VAL A 62 13.68 -5.63 -3.80
N TYR A 63 13.73 -4.92 -4.92
CA TYR A 63 12.57 -4.75 -5.81
C TYR A 63 12.06 -6.09 -6.33
N THR A 64 12.98 -6.96 -6.75
CA THR A 64 12.65 -8.29 -7.29
C THR A 64 11.97 -9.16 -6.22
N VAL A 65 12.45 -9.12 -4.98
CA VAL A 65 11.82 -9.79 -3.83
C VAL A 65 10.37 -9.34 -3.63
N GLY A 66 10.11 -8.04 -3.70
CA GLY A 66 8.76 -7.48 -3.61
C GLY A 66 7.88 -7.84 -4.81
N LEU A 67 8.47 -7.85 -6.02
CA LEU A 67 7.75 -8.21 -7.25
C LEU A 67 7.22 -9.64 -7.19
N TYR A 68 8.04 -10.58 -6.73
CA TYR A 68 7.69 -12.00 -6.62
C TYR A 68 7.04 -12.36 -5.27
N ARG A 69 6.90 -11.40 -4.35
CA ARG A 69 6.30 -11.58 -3.02
C ARG A 69 6.94 -12.71 -2.23
N VAL A 70 8.27 -12.72 -2.17
CA VAL A 70 9.07 -13.75 -1.47
C VAL A 70 8.96 -13.55 0.03
N LYS A 71 8.02 -14.27 0.67
CA LYS A 71 7.64 -14.08 2.09
C LYS A 71 8.80 -14.30 3.05
N GLU A 72 9.69 -15.23 2.74
CA GLU A 72 10.87 -15.58 3.53
C GLU A 72 11.86 -14.41 3.68
N MET A 73 11.72 -13.38 2.83
CA MET A 73 12.59 -12.21 2.85
C MET A 73 12.04 -11.04 3.68
N ALA A 74 10.88 -11.18 4.32
CA ALA A 74 10.24 -10.09 5.05
C ALA A 74 11.14 -9.52 6.16
N ASP A 75 11.81 -10.37 6.96
CA ASP A 75 12.74 -9.93 8.00
C ASP A 75 13.95 -9.18 7.42
N THR A 76 14.48 -9.67 6.29
CA THR A 76 15.58 -9.02 5.59
C THR A 76 15.19 -7.63 5.09
N LEU A 77 13.99 -7.49 4.50
CA LEU A 77 13.48 -6.20 4.03
C LEU A 77 13.29 -5.20 5.19
N GLU A 78 12.74 -5.65 6.31
CA GLU A 78 12.56 -4.80 7.50
C GLU A 78 13.90 -4.32 8.05
N ASN A 79 14.92 -5.20 8.12
CA ASN A 79 16.27 -4.81 8.51
C ASN A 79 16.88 -3.80 7.53
N MET A 80 16.66 -3.94 6.23
CA MET A 80 17.14 -2.99 5.23
C MET A 80 16.47 -1.62 5.34
N ILE A 81 15.18 -1.56 5.67
CA ILE A 81 14.48 -0.29 5.95
C ILE A 81 15.17 0.44 7.11
N LYS A 82 15.56 -0.30 8.15
CA LYS A 82 16.19 0.27 9.35
C LYS A 82 17.67 0.63 9.17
N GLN A 83 18.44 -0.12 8.37
CA GLN A 83 19.89 -0.10 8.43
C GLN A 83 20.61 0.19 7.11
N ASP A 84 19.93 0.13 5.95
CA ASP A 84 20.64 0.41 4.70
C ASP A 84 21.10 1.88 4.65
N PRO A 85 22.35 2.17 4.25
CA PRO A 85 22.85 3.54 4.20
C PRO A 85 22.17 4.38 3.11
N GLU A 86 21.54 3.75 2.12
CA GLU A 86 20.95 4.44 0.98
C GLU A 86 19.43 4.55 1.10
N ILE A 87 18.94 5.77 1.24
CA ILE A 87 17.51 6.08 1.36
C ILE A 87 16.66 5.48 0.20
N LYS A 88 17.22 5.41 -1.00
CA LYS A 88 16.53 4.82 -2.16
C LYS A 88 16.30 3.32 -1.96
N VAL A 89 17.27 2.61 -1.38
CA VAL A 89 17.15 1.18 -1.06
C VAL A 89 16.12 0.97 0.04
N LYS A 90 16.16 1.78 1.12
CA LYS A 90 15.17 1.74 2.20
C LYS A 90 13.73 1.90 1.67
N ARG A 91 13.50 2.88 0.78
CA ARG A 91 12.18 3.12 0.19
C ARG A 91 11.67 1.95 -0.66
N VAL A 92 12.54 1.33 -1.44
CA VAL A 92 12.16 0.13 -2.23
C VAL A 92 11.93 -1.06 -1.31
N ALA A 93 12.71 -1.20 -0.22
CA ALA A 93 12.49 -2.25 0.78
C ALA A 93 11.13 -2.11 1.46
N ALA A 94 10.71 -0.90 1.81
CA ALA A 94 9.40 -0.64 2.39
C ALA A 94 8.26 -0.98 1.42
N TRP A 95 8.37 -0.56 0.16
CA TRP A 95 7.41 -0.93 -0.87
C TRP A 95 7.33 -2.46 -1.04
N SER A 96 8.48 -3.14 -1.07
CA SER A 96 8.56 -4.60 -1.20
C SER A 96 7.98 -5.32 0.01
N LEU A 97 8.25 -4.81 1.21
CA LEU A 97 7.68 -5.34 2.46
C LEU A 97 6.14 -5.24 2.44
N GLY A 98 5.59 -4.10 2.05
CA GLY A 98 4.15 -3.90 1.98
C GLY A 98 3.45 -4.78 0.94
N ARG A 99 4.14 -5.16 -0.14
CA ARG A 99 3.64 -6.15 -1.11
C ARG A 99 3.61 -7.59 -0.55
N ILE A 100 4.47 -7.88 0.41
CA ILE A 100 4.60 -9.19 1.04
C ILE A 100 3.68 -9.29 2.26
N ASP A 101 3.78 -8.28 3.13
CA ASP A 101 3.04 -8.20 4.38
C ASP A 101 2.80 -6.73 4.76
N ILE A 102 1.62 -6.25 4.43
CA ILE A 102 1.23 -4.86 4.69
C ILE A 102 1.17 -4.56 6.19
N ASN A 103 0.82 -5.54 7.03
CA ASN A 103 0.71 -5.31 8.47
C ASN A 103 2.08 -5.03 9.11
N ARG A 104 3.14 -5.66 8.59
CA ARG A 104 4.51 -5.35 9.03
C ARG A 104 4.93 -3.94 8.62
N LEU A 105 4.54 -3.49 7.43
CA LEU A 105 4.80 -2.11 6.99
C LEU A 105 4.02 -1.10 7.85
N VAL A 106 2.75 -1.39 8.17
CA VAL A 106 1.91 -0.55 9.06
C VAL A 106 2.55 -0.40 10.45
N LYS A 107 3.13 -1.46 11.02
CA LYS A 107 3.83 -1.39 12.30
C LYS A 107 5.03 -0.42 12.31
N LEU A 108 5.64 -0.16 11.16
CA LEU A 108 6.73 0.81 11.06
C LEU A 108 6.26 2.27 11.22
N LEU A 109 4.96 2.54 11.14
CA LEU A 109 4.38 3.84 11.50
C LEU A 109 4.54 4.15 12.99
N ASP A 110 4.69 3.13 13.83
CA ASP A 110 4.89 3.28 15.28
C ASP A 110 6.38 3.45 15.64
N SER A 111 7.27 3.58 14.64
CA SER A 111 8.70 3.80 14.87
C SER A 111 9.00 5.15 15.51
N ASN A 112 9.93 5.18 16.46
CA ASN A 112 10.47 6.42 17.00
C ASN A 112 11.41 7.15 16.02
N ASP A 113 11.87 6.46 14.97
CA ASP A 113 12.69 7.02 13.90
C ASP A 113 11.78 7.65 12.85
N THR A 114 11.80 8.99 12.76
CA THR A 114 10.99 9.77 11.82
C THR A 114 11.29 9.41 10.35
N GLU A 115 12.52 9.06 10.00
CA GLU A 115 12.87 8.63 8.64
C GLU A 115 12.15 7.33 8.29
N ILE A 116 12.19 6.32 9.19
CA ILE A 116 11.53 5.03 9.00
C ILE A 116 10.01 5.22 8.89
N LYS A 117 9.40 6.02 9.78
CA LYS A 117 7.99 6.36 9.76
C LYS A 117 7.59 6.97 8.41
N ASN A 118 8.32 7.98 7.94
CA ASN A 118 8.06 8.63 6.65
C ASN A 118 8.21 7.67 5.46
N ILE A 119 9.20 6.79 5.48
CA ILE A 119 9.39 5.78 4.45
C ILE A 119 8.21 4.80 4.41
N ALA A 120 7.73 4.35 5.57
CA ALA A 120 6.58 3.45 5.67
C ALA A 120 5.31 4.13 5.14
N MET A 121 5.07 5.38 5.50
CA MET A 121 3.95 6.18 5.03
C MET A 121 3.97 6.33 3.50
N ASP A 122 5.12 6.74 2.92
CA ASP A 122 5.27 6.89 1.48
C ASP A 122 5.03 5.57 0.73
N ALA A 123 5.50 4.45 1.29
CA ALA A 123 5.31 3.14 0.70
C ALA A 123 3.84 2.69 0.75
N LEU A 124 3.14 2.92 1.86
CA LEU A 124 1.70 2.63 2.01
C LEU A 124 0.87 3.39 0.98
N ILE A 125 1.09 4.71 0.86
CA ILE A 125 0.40 5.56 -0.12
C ILE A 125 0.70 5.11 -1.56
N LYS A 126 1.94 4.73 -1.84
CA LYS A 126 2.37 4.27 -3.17
C LYS A 126 1.76 2.91 -3.55
N LEU A 127 1.52 2.04 -2.58
CA LEU A 127 0.86 0.75 -2.79
C LEU A 127 -0.63 0.94 -3.10
N ASP A 128 -1.31 1.72 -2.29
CA ASP A 128 -2.71 2.14 -2.47
C ASP A 128 -2.95 3.41 -1.64
N LYS A 129 -3.48 4.47 -2.24
CA LYS A 129 -3.80 5.71 -1.54
C LYS A 129 -4.81 5.50 -0.39
N ASN A 130 -5.68 4.50 -0.49
CA ASN A 130 -6.64 4.16 0.57
C ASN A 130 -5.94 3.71 1.86
N ASN A 131 -4.68 3.29 1.80
CA ASN A 131 -3.89 2.96 2.99
C ASN A 131 -3.66 4.16 3.93
N VAL A 132 -4.02 5.38 3.50
CA VAL A 132 -4.04 6.55 4.39
C VAL A 132 -4.94 6.35 5.62
N SER A 133 -5.94 5.46 5.56
CA SER A 133 -6.76 5.08 6.72
C SER A 133 -5.92 4.62 7.91
N TYR A 134 -4.87 3.82 7.68
CA TYR A 134 -3.94 3.40 8.75
C TYR A 134 -3.21 4.57 9.43
N MET A 135 -3.01 5.65 8.69
CA MET A 135 -2.39 6.87 9.20
C MET A 135 -3.39 7.76 9.92
N MET A 136 -4.64 7.82 9.41
CA MET A 136 -5.73 8.57 10.08
C MET A 136 -6.05 8.00 11.47
N GLU A 137 -5.98 6.69 11.67
CA GLU A 137 -6.14 6.04 12.99
C GLU A 137 -5.11 6.54 14.03
N ARG A 138 -3.95 7.02 13.58
CA ARG A 138 -2.83 7.51 14.41
C ARG A 138 -2.69 9.03 14.39
N PHE A 139 -3.58 9.74 13.72
CA PHE A 139 -3.44 11.16 13.44
C PHE A 139 -3.08 12.00 14.67
N ASN A 140 -3.77 11.78 15.78
CA ASN A 140 -3.59 12.56 17.00
C ASN A 140 -2.25 12.31 17.72
N THR A 141 -1.54 11.23 17.39
CA THR A 141 -0.24 10.89 17.98
C THR A 141 0.94 11.37 17.15
N GLU A 142 0.68 11.94 15.96
CA GLU A 142 1.72 12.34 15.03
C GLU A 142 2.13 13.82 15.20
N ASP A 143 3.34 14.14 14.76
CA ASP A 143 3.81 15.52 14.69
C ASP A 143 3.05 16.33 13.61
N ILE A 144 3.15 17.66 13.68
CA ILE A 144 2.41 18.58 12.80
C ILE A 144 2.69 18.31 11.32
N GLU A 145 3.95 18.09 10.94
CA GLU A 145 4.31 17.88 9.53
C GLU A 145 3.77 16.54 8.99
N THR A 146 3.81 15.52 9.82
CA THR A 146 3.20 14.22 9.50
C THR A 146 1.69 14.36 9.34
N ARG A 147 1.00 15.08 10.23
CA ARG A 147 -0.45 15.34 10.15
C ARG A 147 -0.83 16.11 8.88
N LYS A 148 -0.08 17.15 8.51
CA LYS A 148 -0.27 17.88 7.25
C LYS A 148 -0.14 16.95 6.03
N LYS A 149 0.84 16.06 6.03
CA LYS A 149 1.06 15.09 4.96
C LYS A 149 -0.10 14.09 4.85
N ILE A 150 -0.61 13.61 5.97
CA ILE A 150 -1.80 12.74 6.01
C ILE A 150 -2.98 13.46 5.38
N LEU A 151 -3.29 14.70 5.81
CA LEU A 151 -4.40 15.49 5.27
C LEU A 151 -4.24 15.76 3.78
N SER A 152 -3.05 16.11 3.30
CA SER A 152 -2.80 16.30 1.85
C SER A 152 -3.04 15.03 1.04
N THR A 153 -2.77 13.87 1.63
CA THR A 153 -3.09 12.57 1.00
C THR A 153 -4.59 12.35 0.94
N VAL A 154 -5.31 12.60 2.05
CA VAL A 154 -6.79 12.51 2.13
C VAL A 154 -7.42 13.46 1.10
N GLU A 155 -6.94 14.70 1.01
CA GLU A 155 -7.40 15.70 0.02
C GLU A 155 -7.30 15.15 -1.41
N SER A 156 -6.19 14.48 -1.74
CA SER A 156 -5.96 13.92 -3.07
C SER A 156 -6.92 12.79 -3.46
N LEU A 157 -7.56 12.15 -2.45
CA LEU A 157 -8.52 11.06 -2.66
C LEU A 157 -9.91 11.57 -3.02
N LYS A 158 -10.29 12.74 -2.54
CA LYS A 158 -11.62 13.35 -2.71
C LYS A 158 -12.77 12.42 -2.32
N LYS A 159 -12.61 11.67 -1.23
CA LYS A 159 -13.58 10.69 -0.74
C LYS A 159 -14.29 11.18 0.52
N PRO A 160 -15.60 10.96 0.64
CA PRO A 160 -16.36 11.32 1.85
C PRO A 160 -16.05 10.43 3.06
N ASP A 161 -15.37 9.30 2.88
CA ASP A 161 -15.09 8.30 3.93
C ASP A 161 -14.36 8.89 5.14
N PHE A 162 -13.65 10.01 4.95
CA PHE A 162 -12.91 10.70 6.01
C PHE A 162 -13.63 11.91 6.59
N ASN A 163 -14.85 12.22 6.15
CA ASN A 163 -15.55 13.44 6.54
C ASN A 163 -15.76 13.53 8.06
N GLU A 164 -16.07 12.43 8.73
CA GLU A 164 -16.24 12.41 10.19
C GLU A 164 -14.94 12.77 10.89
N SER A 165 -13.84 12.10 10.58
CA SER A 165 -12.53 12.38 11.16
C SER A 165 -12.04 13.80 10.84
N LEU A 166 -12.30 14.30 9.63
CA LEU A 166 -11.96 15.67 9.26
C LEU A 166 -12.78 16.70 10.07
N MET A 167 -14.05 16.39 10.34
CA MET A 167 -14.90 17.25 11.15
C MET A 167 -14.44 17.27 12.60
N GLU A 168 -14.08 16.11 13.19
CA GLU A 168 -13.48 16.03 14.53
C GLU A 168 -12.20 16.87 14.64
N ILE A 169 -11.32 16.80 13.64
CA ILE A 169 -10.11 17.62 13.59
C ILE A 169 -10.45 19.12 13.55
N ALA A 170 -11.42 19.52 12.73
CA ALA A 170 -11.82 20.91 12.59
C ALA A 170 -12.43 21.49 13.88
N GLU A 171 -13.17 20.68 14.64
CA GLU A 171 -13.80 21.06 15.91
C GLU A 171 -12.84 21.12 17.09
N ASN A 172 -11.72 20.39 17.02
CA ASN A 172 -10.77 20.31 18.13
C ASN A 172 -10.03 21.65 18.31
N LYS A 173 -10.43 22.44 19.29
CA LYS A 173 -9.86 23.77 19.60
C LYS A 173 -8.40 23.71 20.08
N ASP A 174 -7.95 22.55 20.57
CA ASP A 174 -6.58 22.34 21.03
C ASP A 174 -5.64 21.94 19.87
N GLU A 175 -6.22 21.67 18.68
CA GLU A 175 -5.44 21.34 17.50
C GLU A 175 -4.83 22.59 16.86
N ASN A 176 -3.71 22.40 16.17
CA ASN A 176 -3.05 23.47 15.41
C ASN A 176 -4.02 24.10 14.38
N LYS A 177 -4.10 25.44 14.36
CA LYS A 177 -5.02 26.18 13.51
C LYS A 177 -4.89 25.81 12.01
N GLU A 178 -3.66 25.63 11.52
CA GLU A 178 -3.44 25.28 10.10
C GLU A 178 -3.99 23.87 9.77
N ILE A 179 -3.86 22.94 10.71
CA ILE A 179 -4.41 21.59 10.58
C ILE A 179 -5.93 21.62 10.55
N ARG A 180 -6.56 22.37 11.46
CA ARG A 180 -8.02 22.56 11.49
C ARG A 180 -8.52 23.20 10.20
N PHE A 181 -7.82 24.24 9.72
CA PHE A 181 -8.14 24.93 8.48
C PHE A 181 -8.04 24.00 7.27
N GLN A 182 -6.99 23.20 7.21
CA GLN A 182 -6.82 22.19 6.14
C GLN A 182 -7.96 21.17 6.14
N ALA A 183 -8.40 20.70 7.31
CA ALA A 183 -9.55 19.80 7.43
C ALA A 183 -10.83 20.44 6.87
N LEU A 184 -11.14 21.71 7.20
CA LEU A 184 -12.28 22.43 6.63
C LEU A 184 -12.16 22.60 5.11
N ASN A 185 -10.97 22.86 4.59
CA ASN A 185 -10.76 22.96 3.14
C ASN A 185 -11.03 21.65 2.41
N ILE A 186 -10.66 20.51 3.00
CA ILE A 186 -10.96 19.20 2.42
C ILE A 186 -12.47 18.95 2.45
N LEU A 187 -13.14 19.24 3.56
CA LEU A 187 -14.60 19.11 3.72
C LEU A 187 -15.37 20.02 2.74
N LYS A 188 -14.79 21.11 2.31
CA LYS A 188 -15.35 21.96 1.25
C LYS A 188 -15.58 21.15 -0.04
N ASP A 189 -14.72 20.18 -0.34
CA ASP A 189 -14.82 19.34 -1.54
C ASP A 189 -15.58 18.04 -1.30
N THR A 190 -15.48 17.44 -0.13
CA THR A 190 -15.99 16.09 0.16
C THR A 190 -17.23 16.07 1.05
N GLY A 191 -17.48 17.16 1.80
CA GLY A 191 -18.54 17.26 2.80
C GLY A 191 -19.95 17.14 2.20
N THR A 192 -20.86 16.71 3.06
CA THR A 192 -22.30 16.57 2.79
C THR A 192 -23.12 17.45 3.71
N MET A 193 -24.42 17.61 3.43
CA MET A 193 -25.34 18.42 4.26
C MET A 193 -25.52 17.87 5.69
N GLU A 194 -25.13 16.63 5.94
CA GLU A 194 -25.13 16.04 7.30
C GLU A 194 -24.22 16.82 8.26
N LEU A 195 -23.20 17.51 7.73
CA LEU A 195 -22.26 18.32 8.51
C LEU A 195 -22.75 19.73 8.84
N GLU A 196 -23.92 20.16 8.31
CA GLU A 196 -24.42 21.54 8.45
C GLU A 196 -24.46 22.00 9.91
N GLY A 197 -25.01 21.18 10.81
CA GLY A 197 -25.14 21.53 12.23
C GLY A 197 -23.79 21.78 12.89
N ARG A 198 -22.81 20.95 12.59
CA ARG A 198 -21.43 21.02 13.16
C ARG A 198 -20.65 22.20 12.56
N LEU A 199 -20.76 22.43 11.26
CA LEU A 199 -20.14 23.61 10.62
C LEU A 199 -20.72 24.91 11.16
N ASN A 200 -22.04 24.99 11.37
CA ASN A 200 -22.68 26.11 12.04
C ASN A 200 -22.15 26.28 13.49
N ALA A 201 -21.92 25.19 14.23
CA ALA A 201 -21.37 25.28 15.57
C ALA A 201 -19.96 25.93 15.57
N ILE A 202 -19.10 25.60 14.61
CA ILE A 202 -17.79 26.28 14.45
C ILE A 202 -18.03 27.74 14.09
N TYR A 203 -18.88 28.04 13.10
CA TYR A 203 -19.16 29.42 12.66
C TYR A 203 -19.60 30.33 13.80
N TYR A 204 -20.50 29.87 14.66
CA TYR A 204 -21.00 30.71 15.77
C TYR A 204 -20.08 30.73 16.99
N ASN A 205 -19.41 29.62 17.32
CA ASN A 205 -18.80 29.41 18.63
C ASN A 205 -17.26 29.28 18.64
N ASP A 206 -16.60 29.25 17.47
CA ASP A 206 -15.14 29.19 17.46
C ASP A 206 -14.54 30.53 17.93
N PRO A 207 -13.48 30.53 18.74
CA PRO A 207 -12.83 31.77 19.18
C PRO A 207 -12.08 32.50 18.04
N ASP A 208 -11.69 31.77 16.98
CA ASP A 208 -10.91 32.30 15.87
C ASP A 208 -11.83 32.71 14.70
N MET A 209 -11.72 33.99 14.31
CA MET A 209 -12.54 34.55 13.21
C MET A 209 -12.27 33.91 11.87
N GLU A 210 -11.02 33.52 11.56
CA GLU A 210 -10.70 32.87 10.30
C GLU A 210 -11.31 31.47 10.23
N MET A 211 -11.34 30.76 11.36
CA MET A 211 -12.01 29.47 11.46
C MET A 211 -13.54 29.61 11.27
N LYS A 212 -14.15 30.65 11.82
CA LYS A 212 -15.58 30.95 11.59
C LYS A 212 -15.87 31.13 10.09
N GLU A 213 -15.11 32.01 9.44
CA GLU A 213 -15.31 32.26 8.00
C GLU A 213 -15.02 31.00 7.15
N ALA A 214 -13.99 30.23 7.51
CA ALA A 214 -13.69 28.97 6.82
C ALA A 214 -14.85 27.98 6.92
N ALA A 215 -15.46 27.81 8.12
CA ALA A 215 -16.60 26.93 8.31
C ALA A 215 -17.82 27.38 7.51
N LYS A 216 -18.10 28.70 7.50
CA LYS A 216 -19.15 29.30 6.67
C LYS A 216 -18.96 29.01 5.19
N HIS A 217 -17.75 29.30 4.66
CA HIS A 217 -17.44 29.03 3.25
C HIS A 217 -17.52 27.54 2.89
N THR A 218 -17.13 26.66 3.81
CA THR A 218 -17.28 25.20 3.64
C THR A 218 -18.76 24.84 3.49
N LEU A 219 -19.60 25.33 4.39
CA LEU A 219 -21.05 25.09 4.32
C LEU A 219 -21.71 25.64 3.06
N GLU A 220 -21.34 26.86 2.65
CA GLU A 220 -21.84 27.48 1.41
C GLU A 220 -21.47 26.63 0.17
N SER A 221 -20.22 26.14 0.12
CA SER A 221 -19.76 25.27 -0.96
C SER A 221 -20.53 23.95 -1.01
N ILE A 222 -20.79 23.32 0.13
CA ILE A 222 -21.61 22.10 0.24
C ILE A 222 -23.03 22.37 -0.27
N LYS A 223 -23.66 23.46 0.19
CA LYS A 223 -25.01 23.86 -0.26
C LYS A 223 -25.09 24.11 -1.77
N GLN A 224 -24.06 24.72 -2.34
CA GLN A 224 -24.02 24.99 -3.77
C GLN A 224 -23.89 23.69 -4.59
N LYS A 225 -23.10 22.73 -4.12
CA LYS A 225 -22.97 21.41 -4.78
C LYS A 225 -24.28 20.63 -4.76
N GLU A 226 -25.01 20.65 -3.64
CA GLU A 226 -26.30 19.96 -3.55
C GLU A 226 -27.34 20.57 -4.49
N LYS A 227 -27.30 21.89 -4.73
CA LYS A 227 -28.21 22.54 -5.69
C LYS A 227 -27.90 22.19 -7.15
N ASN A 228 -26.67 21.78 -7.44
CA ASN A 228 -26.20 21.48 -8.80
C ASN A 228 -26.27 19.99 -9.15
N LYS A 229 -26.71 19.12 -8.24
CA LYS A 229 -27.01 17.70 -8.48
C LYS A 229 -28.43 17.52 -8.97
#